data_20f0ffb313ac97231fb7a416d7adb143
#
_entry.id   20f0ffb313ac97231fb7a416d7adb143
#
_cell.length_a   1.000
_cell.length_b   1.000
_cell.length_c   1.000
_cell.angle_alpha   90.00
_cell.angle_beta   90.00
_cell.angle_gamma   90.00
#
_symmetry.space_group_name_H-M   'P 1'
#
loop_
_entity.id
_entity.type
_entity.pdbx_description
1 polymer ?
#
loop_
_entity_poly.entity_id
_entity_poly.type
_entity_poly.pdbx_seq_one_letter_code
_entity_poly.pdbx_strand_id
1 'polypeptide(L)'
;MGKANLAAIAHLKCDYETWENLFLDHEDNQEQVTSGNYLYGKANDNTAIIIMKDVDMASMAERTSDPEFQKFVEPYVESHEFFILSEMQPPE
;
A
#
# COMPACT_ATOMS: atom_id res chain seq x y z
N MET A 1 3.48 -0.43 20.35
CA MET A 1 4.74 -0.60 19.66
C MET A 1 4.48 -1.42 18.44
N GLY A 2 5.25 -1.51 17.49
CA GLY A 2 4.97 -2.24 16.26
C GLY A 2 4.26 -1.42 15.20
N LYS A 3 4.07 -0.13 15.43
CA LYS A 3 3.54 0.75 14.41
C LYS A 3 4.67 1.44 13.68
N ALA A 4 4.51 1.58 12.37
CA ALA A 4 5.52 2.20 11.52
C ALA A 4 4.86 2.86 10.32
N ASN A 5 5.61 3.74 9.68
CA ASN A 5 5.20 4.29 8.40
C ASN A 5 5.81 3.43 7.30
N LEU A 6 5.02 3.10 6.31
CA LEU A 6 5.44 2.22 5.22
C LEU A 6 5.22 2.88 3.87
N ALA A 7 6.10 2.59 2.94
CA ALA A 7 5.87 2.85 1.52
C ALA A 7 5.71 1.50 0.82
N ALA A 8 4.63 1.33 0.09
CA ALA A 8 4.42 0.15 -0.72
C ALA A 8 4.44 0.55 -2.18
N ILE A 9 5.17 -0.21 -2.99
CA ILE A 9 5.20 -0.02 -4.43
C ILE A 9 4.54 -1.23 -5.05
N ALA A 10 3.45 -1.00 -5.78
CA ALA A 10 2.71 -2.06 -6.45
C ALA A 10 3.07 -2.04 -7.93
N HIS A 11 3.63 -3.14 -8.40
CA HIS A 11 3.92 -3.34 -9.82
C HIS A 11 2.69 -3.99 -10.45
N LEU A 12 1.99 -3.25 -11.32
CA LEU A 12 0.66 -3.61 -11.76
C LEU A 12 0.70 -4.41 -13.07
N LYS A 13 -0.24 -5.37 -13.18
CA LYS A 13 -0.51 -6.07 -14.45
C LYS A 13 -1.56 -5.32 -15.25
N CYS A 14 -2.31 -4.41 -14.61
CA CYS A 14 -3.33 -3.58 -15.23
C CYS A 14 -2.87 -2.13 -15.25
N ASP A 15 -3.69 -1.25 -15.81
CA ASP A 15 -3.38 0.17 -15.76
C ASP A 15 -3.66 0.74 -14.37
N TYR A 16 -3.09 1.90 -14.10
CA TYR A 16 -3.20 2.54 -12.79
C TYR A 16 -4.66 2.82 -12.43
N GLU A 17 -5.46 3.28 -13.37
CA GLU A 17 -6.85 3.64 -13.10
C GLU A 17 -7.67 2.44 -12.63
N THR A 18 -7.46 1.28 -13.24
CA THR A 18 -8.11 0.05 -12.82
C THR A 18 -7.71 -0.31 -11.39
N TRP A 19 -6.42 -0.23 -11.08
CA TRP A 19 -5.92 -0.49 -9.73
C TRP A 19 -6.51 0.50 -8.72
N GLU A 20 -6.54 1.79 -9.07
CA GLU A 20 -7.07 2.81 -8.19
C GLU A 20 -8.53 2.53 -7.80
N ASN A 21 -9.34 2.15 -8.78
CA ASN A 21 -10.73 1.82 -8.53
C ASN A 21 -10.86 0.62 -7.59
N LEU A 22 -10.03 -0.40 -7.78
CA LEU A 22 -10.02 -1.57 -6.90
C LEU A 22 -9.59 -1.21 -5.49
N PHE A 23 -8.55 -0.38 -5.38
CA PHE A 23 -8.04 0.05 -4.09
C PHE A 23 -9.10 0.82 -3.31
N LEU A 24 -9.81 1.73 -3.97
CA LEU A 24 -10.83 2.55 -3.34
C LEU A 24 -12.16 1.83 -3.13
N ASP A 25 -12.34 0.67 -3.76
CA ASP A 25 -13.55 -0.13 -3.58
C ASP A 25 -13.62 -0.78 -2.19
N HIS A 26 -12.49 -0.90 -1.50
CA HIS A 26 -12.46 -1.41 -0.14
C HIS A 26 -12.75 -0.28 0.85
N GLU A 27 -13.73 -0.48 1.71
CA GLU A 27 -14.11 0.52 2.71
C GLU A 27 -12.95 0.91 3.62
N ASP A 28 -12.16 -0.06 4.06
CA ASP A 28 -11.01 0.20 4.92
C ASP A 28 -10.02 1.14 4.25
N ASN A 29 -9.77 0.95 2.96
CA ASN A 29 -8.87 1.81 2.22
C ASN A 29 -9.44 3.21 2.06
N GLN A 30 -10.74 3.30 1.79
CA GLN A 30 -11.40 4.61 1.70
C GLN A 30 -11.29 5.39 3.00
N GLU A 31 -11.53 4.74 4.12
CA GLU A 31 -11.42 5.38 5.43
C GLU A 31 -10.01 5.88 5.69
N GLN A 32 -9.00 5.08 5.38
CA GLN A 32 -7.62 5.47 5.61
C GLN A 32 -7.19 6.62 4.71
N VAL A 33 -7.64 6.62 3.47
CA VAL A 33 -7.35 7.73 2.55
C VAL A 33 -8.04 9.00 3.04
N THR A 34 -9.31 8.91 3.42
CA THR A 34 -10.08 10.06 3.88
C THR A 34 -9.49 10.66 5.16
N SER A 35 -9.00 9.82 6.06
CA SER A 35 -8.41 10.27 7.32
C SER A 35 -7.00 10.84 7.14
N GLY A 36 -6.38 10.64 5.99
CA GLY A 36 -5.03 11.11 5.72
C GLY A 36 -3.94 10.13 6.14
N ASN A 37 -4.30 8.94 6.61
CA ASN A 37 -3.32 7.93 6.98
C ASN A 37 -2.69 7.26 5.78
N TYR A 38 -3.41 7.17 4.66
CA TYR A 38 -2.88 6.62 3.42
C TYR A 38 -2.80 7.71 2.36
N LEU A 39 -1.64 7.80 1.74
CA LEU A 39 -1.45 8.61 0.55
C LEU A 39 -1.07 7.68 -0.58
N TYR A 40 -1.60 7.91 -1.75
CA TYR A 40 -1.23 7.07 -2.87
C TYR A 40 -1.06 7.92 -4.13
N GLY A 41 -0.34 7.40 -5.08
CA GLY A 41 -0.10 8.10 -6.32
C GLY A 41 0.43 7.19 -7.41
N LYS A 42 0.50 7.76 -8.58
CA LYS A 42 0.95 7.07 -9.78
C LYS A 42 2.43 7.38 -10.02
N ALA A 43 3.25 6.33 -10.07
CA ALA A 43 4.64 6.48 -10.46
C ALA A 43 4.77 6.41 -11.98
N ASN A 44 4.04 5.48 -12.61
CA ASN A 44 3.90 5.38 -14.07
C ASN A 44 2.63 4.57 -14.35
N ASP A 45 2.35 4.28 -15.61
CA ASP A 45 1.10 3.64 -16.01
C ASP A 45 0.86 2.28 -15.35
N ASN A 46 1.93 1.62 -14.92
CA ASN A 46 1.85 0.29 -14.34
C ASN A 46 2.45 0.21 -12.94
N THR A 47 2.64 1.34 -12.28
CA THR A 47 3.25 1.35 -10.94
C THR A 47 2.52 2.34 -10.06
N ALA A 48 2.06 1.85 -8.92
CA ALA A 48 1.41 2.68 -7.90
C ALA A 48 2.26 2.75 -6.65
N ILE A 49 2.24 3.89 -5.97
CA ILE A 49 2.95 4.08 -4.72
C ILE A 49 1.91 4.38 -3.65
N ILE A 50 2.00 3.70 -2.50
CA ILE A 50 1.13 3.92 -1.37
C ILE A 50 1.99 4.24 -0.16
N ILE A 51 1.71 5.38 0.48
CA ILE A 51 2.36 5.73 1.74
C ILE A 51 1.35 5.50 2.84
N MET A 52 1.68 4.67 3.80
CA MET A 52 0.80 4.30 4.90
C MET A 52 1.41 4.76 6.21
N LYS A 53 0.64 5.49 7.00
CA LYS A 53 1.10 6.03 8.29
C LYS A 53 0.51 5.23 9.44
N ASP A 54 1.27 5.11 10.51
CA ASP A 54 0.84 4.43 11.74
C ASP A 54 0.31 3.02 11.48
N VAL A 55 1.03 2.26 10.71
CA VAL A 55 0.63 0.90 10.35
C VAL A 55 1.06 -0.06 11.46
N ASP A 56 0.12 -0.90 11.90
CA ASP A 56 0.43 -2.00 12.80
C ASP A 56 1.11 -3.09 12.00
N MET A 57 2.39 -3.32 12.25
CA MET A 57 3.19 -4.26 11.46
C MET A 57 2.68 -5.69 11.55
N ALA A 58 2.16 -6.09 12.71
CA ALA A 58 1.61 -7.44 12.86
C ALA A 58 0.36 -7.61 12.02
N SER A 59 -0.55 -6.63 12.05
CA SER A 59 -1.76 -6.67 11.23
C SER A 59 -1.44 -6.64 9.75
N MET A 60 -0.45 -5.84 9.36
CA MET A 60 -0.04 -5.76 7.95
C MET A 60 0.53 -7.08 7.47
N ALA A 61 1.39 -7.72 8.27
CA ALA A 61 1.96 -9.01 7.93
C ALA A 61 0.88 -10.08 7.78
N GLU A 62 -0.09 -10.09 8.68
CA GLU A 62 -1.24 -10.99 8.61
C GLU A 62 -2.02 -10.79 7.32
N ARG A 63 -2.32 -9.54 7.02
CA ARG A 63 -3.11 -9.18 5.84
C ARG A 63 -2.41 -9.55 4.53
N THR A 64 -1.13 -9.25 4.44
CA THR A 64 -0.37 -9.52 3.20
C THR A 64 -0.09 -11.00 2.99
N SER A 65 -0.10 -11.79 4.05
CA SER A 65 0.09 -13.23 3.93
C SER A 65 -1.22 -14.01 3.80
N ASP A 66 -2.37 -13.32 3.85
CA ASP A 66 -3.68 -13.95 3.70
C ASP A 66 -3.83 -14.45 2.25
N PRO A 67 -4.13 -15.76 2.05
CA PRO A 67 -4.31 -16.28 0.70
C PRO A 67 -5.44 -15.62 -0.07
N GLU A 68 -6.50 -15.19 0.61
CA GLU A 68 -7.61 -14.50 -0.06
C GLU A 68 -7.18 -13.16 -0.61
N PHE A 69 -6.38 -12.42 0.15
CA PHE A 69 -5.82 -11.16 -0.31
C PHE A 69 -4.93 -11.38 -1.54
N GLN A 70 -4.06 -12.38 -1.48
CA GLN A 70 -3.15 -12.70 -2.59
C GLN A 70 -3.93 -13.08 -3.85
N LYS A 71 -4.99 -13.87 -3.71
CA LYS A 71 -5.84 -14.22 -4.85
C LYS A 71 -6.56 -13.02 -5.43
N PHE A 72 -7.00 -12.11 -4.56
CA PHE A 72 -7.71 -10.91 -4.99
C PHE A 72 -6.83 -10.01 -5.84
N VAL A 73 -5.57 -9.82 -5.43
CA VAL A 73 -4.67 -8.89 -6.14
C VAL A 73 -3.93 -9.54 -7.31
N GLU A 74 -3.83 -10.87 -7.33
CA GLU A 74 -3.06 -11.59 -8.35
C GLU A 74 -3.37 -11.18 -9.79
N PRO A 75 -4.65 -11.04 -10.20
CA PRO A 75 -4.96 -10.64 -11.58
C PRO A 75 -4.52 -9.21 -11.91
N TYR A 76 -4.30 -8.38 -10.90
CA TYR A 76 -4.08 -6.94 -11.08
C TYR A 76 -2.68 -6.50 -10.72
N VAL A 77 -2.01 -7.21 -9.83
CA VAL A 77 -0.71 -6.81 -9.30
C VAL A 77 0.29 -7.94 -9.49
N GLU A 78 1.41 -7.61 -10.12
CA GLU A 78 2.49 -8.56 -10.34
C GLU A 78 3.29 -8.80 -9.08
N SER A 79 3.63 -7.72 -8.36
CA SER A 79 4.40 -7.79 -7.14
C SER A 79 4.25 -6.51 -6.34
N HIS A 80 4.59 -6.61 -5.05
CA HIS A 80 4.64 -5.47 -4.15
C HIS A 80 6.04 -5.37 -3.56
N GLU A 81 6.48 -4.13 -3.34
CA GLU A 81 7.70 -3.85 -2.57
C GLU A 81 7.30 -3.00 -1.38
N PHE A 82 7.82 -3.32 -0.21
CA PHE A 82 7.51 -2.60 1.02
C PHE A 82 8.78 -2.02 1.62
N PHE A 83 8.71 -0.78 2.07
CA PHE A 83 9.83 -0.09 2.71
C PHE A 83 9.36 0.55 4.00
N ILE A 84 10.14 0.39 5.06
CA ILE A 84 9.85 1.05 6.32
C ILE A 84 10.43 2.45 6.24
N LEU A 85 9.59 3.43 6.57
CA LEU A 85 9.97 4.84 6.53
C LEU A 85 10.28 5.33 7.93
N SER A 86 11.32 6.12 8.07
CA SER A 86 11.65 6.79 9.32
C SER A 86 11.94 8.26 9.03
N GLU A 87 11.87 9.08 10.07
CA GLU A 87 12.20 10.48 9.91
C GLU A 87 13.65 10.62 9.48
N MET A 88 13.85 11.47 8.50
CA MET A 88 15.20 11.79 8.06
C MET A 88 15.86 12.67 9.11
N GLN A 89 17.02 12.23 9.60
CA GLN A 89 17.78 13.00 10.56
C GLN A 89 19.07 13.46 9.91
N PRO A 90 19.43 14.75 10.03
CA PRO A 90 20.66 15.21 9.44
C PRO A 90 21.86 14.57 10.14
N PRO A 91 22.93 14.30 9.41
CA PRO A 91 24.15 13.78 10.02
C PRO A 91 24.75 14.84 10.92
N GLU A 92 25.34 14.41 11.99
CA GLU A 92 26.01 15.31 12.91
C GLU A 92 27.46 15.53 12.54
#